data_314cdc882fe9f4a1f3c6a396be84e428
#
_entry.id   314cdc882fe9f4a1f3c6a396be84e428
#
_cell.length_a   1.000
_cell.length_b   1.000
_cell.length_c   1.000
_cell.angle_alpha   90.00
_cell.angle_beta   90.00
_cell.angle_gamma   90.00
#
_symmetry.space_group_name_H-M   'P 1'
#
loop_
_entity.id
_entity.type
_entity.pdbx_description
1 polymer ?
#
loop_
_entity_poly.entity_id
_entity_poly.type
_entity_poly.pdbx_seq_one_letter_code
_entity_poly.pdbx_strand_id
1 'polypeptide(L)'
;WNIVFLDGDWYYIDPTWGDASYQREEGEETPTLTETVNYDYFCVTTQEIERTHSMDDNQLLPVCSAVQDQYYRHEGLYLQSADKEKIDEIFARAAQKGAPMVCFQCADDTVYQEVYRLLIEEQGIFAYLPESETTAAYLDSDRERTFYFWFTEVS
;
A
#
# COMPACT_ATOMS: atom_id res chain seq x y z
N TRP A 1 7.63 14.76 -8.12
CA TRP A 1 6.22 14.77 -7.73
C TRP A 1 5.47 15.94 -8.38
N ASN A 2 4.15 15.81 -8.53
CA ASN A 2 3.29 16.77 -9.21
C ASN A 2 2.08 17.09 -8.33
N ILE A 3 1.37 18.17 -8.70
CA ILE A 3 0.10 18.54 -8.11
C ILE A 3 -0.97 18.37 -9.19
N VAL A 4 -2.07 17.71 -8.83
CA VAL A 4 -3.21 17.49 -9.73
C VAL A 4 -4.48 18.05 -9.12
N PHE A 5 -5.37 18.53 -9.97
CA PHE A 5 -6.72 18.95 -9.58
C PHE A 5 -7.72 17.94 -10.10
N LEU A 6 -8.43 17.30 -9.19
CA LEU A 6 -9.38 16.22 -9.47
C LEU A 6 -10.64 16.38 -8.62
N ASP A 7 -11.80 16.27 -9.24
CA ASP A 7 -13.12 16.33 -8.59
C ASP A 7 -13.35 17.53 -7.64
N GLY A 8 -12.70 18.65 -7.94
CA GLY A 8 -12.85 19.91 -7.20
C GLY A 8 -11.79 20.15 -6.13
N ASP A 9 -10.84 19.24 -5.95
CA ASP A 9 -9.79 19.32 -4.95
C ASP A 9 -8.39 19.14 -5.53
N TRP A 10 -7.39 19.58 -4.76
CA TRP A 10 -5.98 19.44 -5.11
C TRP A 10 -5.35 18.24 -4.37
N TYR A 11 -4.49 17.51 -5.07
CA TYR A 11 -3.75 16.35 -4.55
C TYR A 11 -2.31 16.37 -5.00
N TYR A 12 -1.44 15.73 -4.23
CA TYR A 12 -0.09 15.40 -4.64
C TYR A 12 -0.04 14.01 -5.27
N ILE A 13 0.82 13.86 -6.26
CA ILE A 13 1.09 12.59 -6.93
C ILE A 13 2.58 12.48 -7.25
N ASP A 14 3.20 11.34 -6.94
CA ASP A 14 4.57 11.06 -7.36
C ASP A 14 4.62 9.83 -8.27
N PRO A 15 4.60 10.01 -9.59
CA PRO A 15 4.70 8.92 -10.54
C PRO A 15 6.06 8.21 -10.51
N THR A 16 7.13 8.90 -10.08
CA THR A 16 8.48 8.32 -10.00
C THR A 16 8.54 7.26 -8.91
N TRP A 17 7.96 7.53 -7.76
CA TRP A 17 7.84 6.56 -6.66
C TRP A 17 6.69 5.58 -6.87
N GLY A 18 5.78 5.88 -7.77
CA GLY A 18 4.72 4.98 -8.22
C GLY A 18 5.21 3.89 -9.18
N ASP A 19 6.36 4.12 -9.82
CA ASP A 19 7.03 3.10 -10.63
C ASP A 19 7.89 2.22 -9.71
N ALA A 20 7.32 1.11 -9.30
CA ALA A 20 7.98 0.16 -8.39
C ALA A 20 9.07 -0.63 -9.12
N SER A 21 10.12 0.05 -9.55
CA SER A 21 11.37 -0.60 -9.94
C SER A 21 12.12 -1.02 -8.68
N TYR A 22 11.82 -2.20 -8.17
CA TYR A 22 12.59 -2.77 -7.06
C TYR A 22 14.00 -3.08 -7.53
N GLN A 23 15.00 -2.43 -6.95
CA GLN A 23 16.39 -2.80 -7.15
C GLN A 23 16.60 -4.18 -6.52
N ARG A 24 16.87 -5.17 -7.37
CA ARG A 24 17.34 -6.48 -6.92
C ARG A 24 18.74 -6.35 -6.33
N GLU A 25 18.93 -6.85 -5.13
CA GLU A 25 20.26 -7.25 -4.70
C GLU A 25 20.65 -8.54 -5.45
N GLU A 26 21.88 -8.58 -5.99
CA GLU A 26 22.36 -9.75 -6.74
C GLU A 26 22.34 -10.99 -5.82
N GLY A 27 21.46 -11.94 -6.12
CA GLY A 27 21.39 -13.25 -5.46
C GLY A 27 20.06 -13.59 -4.79
N GLU A 28 19.07 -12.71 -4.75
CA GLU A 28 17.73 -13.04 -4.28
C GLU A 28 16.82 -13.55 -5.39
N GLU A 29 16.37 -14.80 -5.28
CA GLU A 29 15.27 -15.35 -6.07
C GLU A 29 13.93 -14.82 -5.51
N THR A 30 13.72 -13.52 -5.61
CA THR A 30 12.39 -12.97 -5.36
C THR A 30 11.51 -13.18 -6.60
N PRO A 31 10.20 -13.46 -6.43
CA PRO A 31 9.27 -13.53 -7.55
C PRO A 31 9.44 -12.27 -8.42
N THR A 32 9.42 -12.44 -9.71
CA THR A 32 9.50 -11.32 -10.65
C THR A 32 8.27 -10.43 -10.44
N LEU A 33 8.41 -9.40 -9.61
CA LEU A 33 7.42 -8.36 -9.40
C LEU A 33 7.43 -7.43 -10.62
N THR A 34 7.16 -8.02 -11.79
CA THR A 34 6.99 -7.27 -13.03
C THR A 34 5.67 -6.52 -12.96
N GLU A 35 5.75 -5.21 -13.05
CA GLU A 35 4.61 -4.31 -13.25
C GLU A 35 3.68 -4.10 -12.06
N THR A 36 4.17 -4.02 -10.83
CA THR A 36 3.37 -3.54 -9.71
C THR A 36 3.45 -2.02 -9.61
N VAL A 37 2.31 -1.36 -9.68
CA VAL A 37 2.21 0.08 -9.38
C VAL A 37 2.21 0.26 -7.88
N ASN A 38 3.05 1.16 -7.39
CA ASN A 38 3.00 1.63 -6.00
C ASN A 38 2.00 2.80 -5.91
N TYR A 39 0.93 2.60 -5.17
CA TYR A 39 -0.14 3.60 -4.99
C TYR A 39 0.06 4.51 -3.76
N ASP A 40 1.16 4.38 -3.04
CA ASP A 40 1.41 5.09 -1.78
C ASP A 40 1.41 6.61 -1.96
N TYR A 41 1.76 7.08 -3.16
CA TYR A 41 1.81 8.50 -3.52
C TYR A 41 0.82 8.88 -4.61
N PHE A 42 -0.33 8.22 -4.63
CA PHE A 42 -1.40 8.52 -5.59
C PHE A 42 -2.54 9.30 -4.92
N CYS A 43 -2.70 10.57 -5.30
CA CYS A 43 -3.70 11.50 -4.77
C CYS A 43 -3.60 11.69 -3.25
N VAL A 44 -2.40 11.96 -2.75
CA VAL A 44 -2.14 12.14 -1.32
C VAL A 44 -2.24 13.60 -0.88
N THR A 45 -2.40 13.79 0.42
CA THR A 45 -2.45 15.10 1.05
C THR A 45 -1.05 15.72 1.23
N THR A 46 -0.99 17.02 1.52
CA THR A 46 0.26 17.69 1.92
C THR A 46 0.91 16.97 3.11
N GLN A 47 0.12 16.62 4.12
CA GLN A 47 0.63 15.94 5.31
C GLN A 47 1.24 14.56 5.00
N GLU A 48 0.65 13.82 4.07
CA GLU A 48 1.14 12.50 3.67
C GLU A 48 2.43 12.60 2.86
N ILE A 49 2.51 13.49 1.88
CA ILE A 49 3.71 13.61 1.05
C ILE A 49 4.91 14.18 1.82
N GLU A 50 4.69 15.11 2.75
CA GLU A 50 5.75 15.70 3.59
C GLU A 50 6.43 14.72 4.54
N ARG A 51 5.86 13.54 4.75
CA ARG A 51 6.49 12.50 5.57
C ARG A 51 7.77 11.92 4.92
N THR A 52 7.86 11.98 3.62
CA THR A 52 8.95 11.37 2.84
C THR A 52 9.61 12.31 1.85
N HIS A 53 8.95 13.41 1.51
CA HIS A 53 9.43 14.40 0.55
C HIS A 53 9.69 15.74 1.23
N SER A 54 10.78 16.40 0.84
CA SER A 54 11.06 17.77 1.27
C SER A 54 10.49 18.75 0.27
N MET A 55 9.69 19.70 0.74
CA MET A 55 9.20 20.80 -0.06
C MET A 55 10.17 21.99 0.01
N ASP A 56 10.33 22.70 -1.10
CA ASP A 56 11.08 23.96 -1.11
C ASP A 56 10.21 25.05 -0.49
N ASP A 57 10.68 25.65 0.61
CA ASP A 57 9.98 26.72 1.34
C ASP A 57 9.68 27.96 0.48
N ASN A 58 10.32 28.09 -0.67
CA ASN A 58 10.11 29.21 -1.59
C ASN A 58 8.96 28.98 -2.59
N GLN A 59 8.33 27.83 -2.59
CA GLN A 59 7.21 27.54 -3.48
C GLN A 59 5.87 27.73 -2.76
N LEU A 60 5.04 28.59 -3.32
CA LEU A 60 3.64 28.75 -2.90
C LEU A 60 2.81 27.61 -3.48
N LEU A 61 2.82 26.46 -2.79
CA LEU A 61 2.06 25.28 -3.17
C LEU A 61 0.71 25.25 -2.43
N PRO A 62 -0.37 24.76 -3.06
CA PRO A 62 -1.64 24.62 -2.38
C PRO A 62 -1.54 23.56 -1.26
N VAL A 63 -2.24 23.84 -0.15
CA VAL A 63 -2.43 22.82 0.88
C VAL A 63 -3.50 21.84 0.40
N CYS A 64 -3.11 20.58 0.23
CA CYS A 64 -3.98 19.50 -0.18
C CYS A 64 -4.45 18.75 1.06
N SER A 65 -5.75 18.78 1.35
CA SER A 65 -6.34 18.13 2.53
C SER A 65 -7.46 17.14 2.20
N ALA A 66 -7.90 17.11 0.95
CA ALA A 66 -8.90 16.18 0.47
C ALA A 66 -8.34 14.75 0.42
N VAL A 67 -9.18 13.77 0.73
CA VAL A 67 -8.79 12.36 0.85
C VAL A 67 -9.66 11.40 0.04
N GLN A 68 -10.74 11.88 -0.56
CA GLN A 68 -11.72 11.03 -1.26
C GLN A 68 -11.13 10.29 -2.46
N ASP A 69 -10.16 10.87 -3.15
CA ASP A 69 -9.51 10.28 -4.33
C ASP A 69 -8.15 9.64 -4.02
N GLN A 70 -7.75 9.63 -2.75
CA GLN A 70 -6.58 8.87 -2.32
C GLN A 70 -6.85 7.37 -2.54
N TYR A 71 -5.93 6.68 -3.21
CA TYR A 71 -6.14 5.34 -3.74
C TYR A 71 -6.72 4.36 -2.72
N TYR A 72 -6.06 4.21 -1.58
CA TYR A 72 -6.47 3.21 -0.58
C TYR A 72 -7.84 3.51 0.03
N ARG A 73 -8.16 4.79 0.24
CA ARG A 73 -9.48 5.19 0.76
C ARG A 73 -10.57 5.01 -0.28
N HIS A 74 -10.30 5.43 -1.52
CA HIS A 74 -11.24 5.28 -2.63
C HIS A 74 -11.57 3.81 -2.90
N GLU A 75 -10.57 2.93 -2.88
CA GLU A 75 -10.72 1.50 -3.17
C GLU A 75 -11.21 0.66 -1.97
N GLY A 76 -11.41 1.27 -0.80
CA GLY A 76 -11.79 0.55 0.41
C GLY A 76 -10.69 -0.34 0.98
N LEU A 77 -9.43 0.06 0.76
CA LEU A 77 -8.22 -0.61 1.21
C LEU A 77 -7.52 0.16 2.34
N TYR A 78 -8.29 0.92 3.10
CA TYR A 78 -7.80 1.75 4.20
C TYR A 78 -8.33 1.25 5.53
N LEU A 79 -7.44 0.83 6.43
CA LEU A 79 -7.78 0.30 7.75
C LEU A 79 -7.66 1.39 8.81
N GLN A 80 -8.78 1.74 9.44
CA GLN A 80 -8.82 2.65 10.60
C GLN A 80 -8.54 1.94 11.92
N SER A 81 -8.61 0.61 11.93
CA SER A 81 -8.31 -0.27 13.06
C SER A 81 -7.85 -1.62 12.53
N ALA A 82 -7.19 -2.41 13.37
CA ALA A 82 -6.81 -3.79 13.06
C ALA A 82 -8.03 -4.73 13.16
N ASP A 83 -9.10 -4.39 12.46
CA ASP A 83 -10.35 -5.14 12.43
C ASP A 83 -10.21 -6.36 11.53
N LYS A 84 -10.32 -7.54 12.14
CA LYS A 84 -10.20 -8.81 11.43
C LYS A 84 -11.23 -8.97 10.33
N GLU A 85 -12.48 -8.56 10.53
CA GLU A 85 -13.53 -8.67 9.50
C GLU A 85 -13.17 -7.84 8.27
N LYS A 86 -12.64 -6.65 8.48
CA LYS A 86 -12.21 -5.77 7.40
C LYS A 86 -11.01 -6.33 6.64
N ILE A 87 -10.06 -6.91 7.35
CA ILE A 87 -8.91 -7.61 6.74
C ILE A 87 -9.40 -8.82 5.94
N ASP A 88 -10.29 -9.63 6.50
CA ASP A 88 -10.90 -10.79 5.81
C ASP A 88 -11.61 -10.35 4.51
N GLU A 89 -12.35 -9.24 4.52
CA GLU A 89 -13.00 -8.67 3.33
C GLU A 89 -12.00 -8.27 2.24
N ILE A 90 -10.89 -7.63 2.61
CA ILE A 90 -9.85 -7.21 1.67
C ILE A 90 -9.26 -8.42 0.95
N PHE A 91 -8.85 -9.45 1.68
CA PHE A 91 -8.28 -10.67 1.11
C PHE A 91 -9.32 -11.47 0.31
N ALA A 92 -10.55 -11.59 0.79
CA ALA A 92 -11.63 -12.29 0.09
C ALA A 92 -11.94 -11.63 -1.25
N ARG A 93 -12.02 -10.29 -1.29
CA ARG A 93 -12.26 -9.53 -2.53
C ARG A 93 -11.14 -9.71 -3.54
N ALA A 94 -9.89 -9.71 -3.09
CA ALA A 94 -8.74 -9.97 -3.95
C ALA A 94 -8.77 -11.39 -4.52
N ALA A 95 -9.09 -12.38 -3.71
CA ALA A 95 -9.22 -13.79 -4.14
C ALA A 95 -10.33 -13.97 -5.18
N GLN A 96 -11.49 -13.33 -4.98
CA GLN A 96 -12.61 -13.36 -5.94
C GLN A 96 -12.25 -12.78 -7.31
N LYS A 97 -11.40 -11.73 -7.32
CA LYS A 97 -10.91 -11.11 -8.54
C LYS A 97 -9.73 -11.85 -9.18
N GLY A 98 -9.18 -12.86 -8.53
CA GLY A 98 -7.95 -13.52 -8.96
C GLY A 98 -6.76 -12.55 -8.97
N ALA A 99 -6.73 -11.57 -8.07
CA ALA A 99 -5.68 -10.57 -8.01
C ALA A 99 -4.36 -11.21 -7.56
N PRO A 100 -3.24 -10.94 -8.27
CA PRO A 100 -1.94 -11.52 -7.90
C PRO A 100 -1.33 -10.86 -6.67
N MET A 101 -1.85 -9.71 -6.27
CA MET A 101 -1.35 -8.90 -5.16
C MET A 101 -2.50 -8.35 -4.33
N VAL A 102 -2.29 -8.27 -3.03
CA VAL A 102 -3.17 -7.58 -2.08
C VAL A 102 -2.37 -6.45 -1.46
N CYS A 103 -2.90 -5.23 -1.49
CA CYS A 103 -2.30 -4.09 -0.82
C CYS A 103 -3.35 -3.31 -0.04
N PHE A 104 -2.92 -2.69 1.06
CA PHE A 104 -3.75 -1.81 1.87
C PHE A 104 -2.90 -0.88 2.74
N GLN A 105 -3.53 0.17 3.24
CA GLN A 105 -2.90 1.18 4.10
C GLN A 105 -3.57 1.23 5.46
N CYS A 106 -2.77 1.49 6.50
CA CYS A 106 -3.22 1.71 7.87
C CYS A 106 -3.28 3.21 8.20
N ALA A 107 -4.26 3.61 9.01
CA ALA A 107 -4.54 5.00 9.32
C ALA A 107 -3.43 5.68 10.14
N ASP A 108 -2.82 4.95 11.05
CA ASP A 108 -1.78 5.44 11.95
C ASP A 108 -0.79 4.34 12.33
N ASP A 109 0.26 4.71 13.08
CA ASP A 109 1.32 3.80 13.47
C ASP A 109 0.83 2.69 14.40
N THR A 110 -0.17 2.96 15.24
CA THR A 110 -0.75 1.95 16.15
C THR A 110 -1.45 0.86 15.36
N VAL A 111 -2.31 1.23 14.41
CA VAL A 111 -2.98 0.27 13.51
C VAL A 111 -1.97 -0.52 12.70
N TYR A 112 -0.95 0.15 12.16
CA TYR A 112 0.12 -0.51 11.40
C TYR A 112 0.83 -1.57 12.25
N GLN A 113 1.24 -1.25 13.47
CA GLN A 113 1.92 -2.19 14.37
C GLN A 113 1.03 -3.38 14.75
N GLU A 114 -0.26 -3.13 15.02
CA GLU A 114 -1.20 -4.20 15.33
C GLU A 114 -1.42 -5.15 14.13
N VAL A 115 -1.56 -4.61 12.93
CA VAL A 115 -1.69 -5.41 11.69
C VAL A 115 -0.41 -6.19 11.42
N TYR A 116 0.75 -5.56 11.59
CA TYR A 116 2.04 -6.25 11.45
C TYR A 116 2.14 -7.46 12.40
N ARG A 117 1.81 -7.25 13.67
CA ARG A 117 1.80 -8.33 14.66
C ARG A 117 0.85 -9.46 14.25
N LEU A 118 -0.38 -9.14 13.85
CA LEU A 118 -1.39 -10.15 13.48
C LEU A 118 -1.01 -10.95 12.22
N LEU A 119 -0.57 -10.27 11.18
CA LEU A 119 -0.34 -10.91 9.88
C LEU A 119 1.07 -11.51 9.75
N ILE A 120 2.08 -10.88 10.34
CA ILE A 120 3.47 -11.30 10.18
C ILE A 120 3.97 -12.07 11.41
N GLU A 121 3.97 -11.45 12.59
CA GLU A 121 4.53 -12.07 13.79
C GLU A 121 3.71 -13.30 14.26
N GLU A 122 2.39 -13.19 14.27
CA GLU A 122 1.46 -14.29 14.60
C GLU A 122 1.14 -15.18 13.40
N GLN A 123 1.74 -14.88 12.24
CA GLN A 123 1.58 -15.66 11.00
C GLN A 123 0.13 -15.75 10.49
N GLY A 124 -0.70 -14.76 10.80
CA GLY A 124 -2.10 -14.72 10.37
C GLY A 124 -2.28 -14.69 8.85
N ILE A 125 -1.26 -14.26 8.11
CA ILE A 125 -1.28 -14.24 6.64
C ILE A 125 -1.52 -15.63 6.03
N PHE A 126 -1.10 -16.71 6.69
CA PHE A 126 -1.28 -18.07 6.18
C PHE A 126 -2.74 -18.50 6.08
N ALA A 127 -3.66 -17.86 6.82
CA ALA A 127 -5.09 -18.12 6.70
C ALA A 127 -5.68 -17.67 5.34
N TYR A 128 -5.00 -16.80 4.62
CA TYR A 128 -5.44 -16.23 3.35
C TYR A 128 -4.75 -16.86 2.13
N LEU A 129 -3.81 -17.76 2.35
CA LEU A 129 -3.13 -18.48 1.26
C LEU A 129 -4.11 -19.42 0.53
N PRO A 130 -4.03 -19.52 -0.80
CA PRO A 130 -4.65 -20.60 -1.53
C PRO A 130 -4.19 -21.98 -1.00
N GLU A 131 -5.05 -22.99 -1.05
CA GLU A 131 -4.75 -24.35 -0.53
C GLU A 131 -3.50 -24.99 -1.16
N SER A 132 -3.14 -24.55 -2.35
CA SER A 132 -1.95 -25.04 -3.09
C SER A 132 -0.65 -24.36 -2.68
N GLU A 133 -0.69 -23.31 -1.84
CA GLU A 133 0.47 -22.46 -1.55
C GLU A 133 0.84 -22.49 -0.09
N THR A 134 2.14 -22.56 0.17
CA THR A 134 2.70 -22.60 1.53
C THR A 134 3.51 -21.34 1.87
N THR A 135 3.67 -20.42 0.92
CA THR A 135 4.49 -19.24 1.08
C THR A 135 3.77 -17.99 0.57
N ALA A 136 3.96 -16.90 1.29
CA ALA A 136 3.58 -15.57 0.85
C ALA A 136 4.82 -14.66 0.87
N ALA A 137 5.02 -13.90 -0.19
CA ALA A 137 5.96 -12.80 -0.17
C ALA A 137 5.24 -11.53 0.30
N TYR A 138 5.91 -10.71 1.07
CA TYR A 138 5.36 -9.43 1.50
C TYR A 138 6.40 -8.32 1.46
N LEU A 139 5.91 -7.11 1.32
CA LEU A 139 6.64 -5.87 1.52
C LEU A 139 5.80 -4.98 2.39
N ASP A 140 6.41 -4.30 3.34
CA ASP A 140 5.75 -3.31 4.17
C ASP A 140 6.55 -2.03 4.25
N SER A 141 5.88 -0.93 4.53
CA SER A 141 6.50 0.35 4.81
C SER A 141 5.86 0.99 6.03
N ASP A 142 6.67 1.25 7.05
CA ASP A 142 6.27 1.94 8.26
C ASP A 142 6.02 3.45 8.02
N ARG A 143 6.68 4.03 7.02
CA ARG A 143 6.52 5.44 6.67
C ARG A 143 5.16 5.72 6.04
N GLU A 144 4.81 4.95 5.03
CA GLU A 144 3.53 5.02 4.30
C GLU A 144 2.44 4.23 5.02
N ARG A 145 2.79 3.36 5.97
CA ARG A 145 1.88 2.46 6.71
C ARG A 145 1.15 1.51 5.80
N THR A 146 1.85 0.97 4.80
CA THR A 146 1.30 0.12 3.75
C THR A 146 1.85 -1.29 3.81
N PHE A 147 1.03 -2.23 3.35
CA PHE A 147 1.37 -3.63 3.18
C PHE A 147 1.06 -4.07 1.76
N TYR A 148 1.94 -4.91 1.23
CA TYR A 148 1.79 -5.59 -0.05
C TYR A 148 2.04 -7.07 0.17
N PHE A 149 1.13 -7.92 -0.27
CA PHE A 149 1.26 -9.38 -0.20
C PHE A 149 1.10 -9.99 -1.58
N TRP A 150 1.98 -10.92 -1.92
CA TRP A 150 1.92 -11.69 -3.16
C TRP A 150 1.78 -13.15 -2.80
N PHE A 151 0.81 -13.79 -3.43
CA PHE A 151 0.63 -15.23 -3.38
C PHE A 151 1.25 -15.78 -4.65
N THR A 152 2.43 -16.39 -4.52
CA THR A 152 3.14 -16.98 -5.64
C THR A 152 2.81 -18.44 -5.75
N GLU A 153 2.39 -18.88 -6.95
CA GLU A 153 2.51 -20.28 -7.30
C GLU A 153 4.00 -20.61 -7.34
N VAL A 154 4.44 -21.48 -6.44
CA VAL A 154 5.77 -22.07 -6.55
C VAL A 154 5.71 -23.05 -7.69
N SER A 155 6.15 -22.58 -8.85
CA SER A 155 6.36 -23.45 -10.01
C SER A 155 7.56 -24.36 -9.80
#